data_393df350b2279c6a6caf5c373546ccb7
#
_entry.id   393df350b2279c6a6caf5c373546ccb7
#
_cell.length_a   1.000
_cell.length_b   1.000
_cell.length_c   1.000
_cell.angle_alpha   90.00
_cell.angle_beta   90.00
_cell.angle_gamma   90.00
#
_symmetry.space_group_name_H-M   'P 1'
#
loop_
_entity.id
_entity.type
_entity.pdbx_description
1 polymer ?
#
loop_
_entity_poly.entity_id
_entity_poly.type
_entity_poly.pdbx_seq_one_letter_code
_entity_poly.pdbx_strand_id
1 'polypeptide(L)'
;MSQEEGLSLKIMLVEDDEGFRRSLAGVLASRFPSVVIWEAGDGGEALDKVASFSPQIIFMDIKLPGQNGLEIARRIKVLHPDIDVIILTSYDFPEYREAARAVGAYGFLSKGLCTADEIQNLVEGLWTKQAS
;
A
#
# COMPACT_ATOMS: atom_id res chain seq x y z
N MET A 1 -15.35 -10.85 -20.74
CA MET A 1 -16.07 -9.69 -20.32
C MET A 1 -15.10 -8.57 -19.96
N SER A 2 -15.30 -7.47 -20.55
CA SER A 2 -14.35 -6.39 -20.47
C SER A 2 -14.37 -5.63 -19.13
N GLN A 3 -15.34 -5.90 -18.29
CA GLN A 3 -15.40 -5.19 -17.01
C GLN A 3 -14.21 -5.49 -16.12
N GLU A 4 -13.75 -6.72 -16.14
CA GLU A 4 -12.55 -7.06 -15.37
C GLU A 4 -11.35 -6.28 -15.84
N GLU A 5 -11.27 -6.04 -17.13
CA GLU A 5 -10.16 -5.26 -17.67
C GLU A 5 -10.17 -3.83 -17.15
N GLY A 6 -11.36 -3.19 -17.12
CA GLY A 6 -11.48 -1.84 -16.62
C GLY A 6 -11.34 -1.73 -15.13
N LEU A 7 -11.46 -2.85 -14.42
CA LEU A 7 -11.40 -2.89 -12.97
C LEU A 7 -10.16 -3.59 -12.44
N SER A 8 -9.09 -3.63 -13.24
CA SER A 8 -7.83 -4.23 -12.79
C SER A 8 -7.32 -3.53 -11.54
N LEU A 9 -7.05 -4.32 -10.52
CA LEU A 9 -6.54 -3.81 -9.25
C LEU A 9 -5.05 -3.51 -9.40
N LYS A 10 -4.68 -2.26 -9.14
CA LYS A 10 -3.27 -1.85 -9.19
C LYS A 10 -2.80 -1.49 -7.80
N ILE A 11 -1.76 -2.15 -7.35
CA ILE A 11 -1.21 -1.95 -6.01
C ILE A 11 0.28 -1.60 -6.12
N MET A 12 0.69 -0.57 -5.40
CA MET A 12 2.09 -0.21 -5.30
C MET A 12 2.61 -0.63 -3.93
N LEU A 13 3.78 -1.25 -3.89
CA LEU A 13 4.43 -1.64 -2.64
C LEU A 13 5.67 -0.78 -2.47
N VAL A 14 5.72 -0.02 -1.38
CA VAL A 14 6.88 0.84 -1.08
C VAL A 14 7.55 0.31 0.17
N GLU A 15 8.62 -0.45 -0.02
CA GLU A 15 9.26 -1.21 1.03
C GLU A 15 10.70 -1.50 0.61
N ASP A 16 11.67 -1.14 1.46
CA ASP A 16 13.07 -1.38 1.11
C ASP A 16 13.56 -2.79 1.47
N ASP A 17 12.88 -3.48 2.39
CA ASP A 17 13.21 -4.87 2.71
C ASP A 17 12.69 -5.77 1.59
N GLU A 18 13.60 -6.24 0.76
CA GLU A 18 13.24 -7.02 -0.41
C GLU A 18 12.52 -8.32 -0.06
N GLY A 19 12.93 -8.96 1.03
CA GLY A 19 12.30 -10.20 1.45
C GLY A 19 10.84 -10.00 1.84
N PHE A 20 10.57 -8.99 2.65
CA PHE A 20 9.19 -8.71 3.03
C PHE A 20 8.38 -8.26 1.82
N ARG A 21 8.96 -7.40 0.98
CA ARG A 21 8.26 -6.89 -0.19
C ARG A 21 7.84 -8.02 -1.13
N ARG A 22 8.74 -8.99 -1.37
CA ARG A 22 8.43 -10.14 -2.22
C ARG A 22 7.37 -11.04 -1.59
N SER A 23 7.44 -11.24 -0.29
CA SER A 23 6.44 -12.01 0.44
C SER A 23 5.06 -11.39 0.29
N LEU A 24 4.99 -10.07 0.48
CA LEU A 24 3.72 -9.34 0.36
C LEU A 24 3.19 -9.42 -1.07
N ALA A 25 4.07 -9.23 -2.05
CA ALA A 25 3.67 -9.34 -3.46
C ALA A 25 3.13 -10.73 -3.76
N GLY A 26 3.76 -11.77 -3.20
CA GLY A 26 3.30 -13.14 -3.39
C GLY A 26 1.92 -13.39 -2.81
N VAL A 27 1.66 -12.87 -1.61
CA VAL A 27 0.33 -12.99 -1.00
C VAL A 27 -0.71 -12.30 -1.88
N LEU A 28 -0.42 -11.09 -2.32
CA LEU A 28 -1.37 -10.33 -3.13
C LEU A 28 -1.65 -11.02 -4.46
N ALA A 29 -0.61 -11.51 -5.13
CA ALA A 29 -0.78 -12.19 -6.41
C ALA A 29 -1.57 -13.49 -6.25
N SER A 30 -1.37 -14.19 -5.15
CA SER A 30 -2.08 -15.43 -4.87
C SER A 30 -3.56 -15.20 -4.60
N ARG A 31 -3.86 -14.15 -3.83
CA ARG A 31 -5.24 -13.88 -3.42
C ARG A 31 -6.03 -13.05 -4.42
N PHE A 32 -5.33 -12.31 -5.28
CA PHE A 32 -5.96 -11.46 -6.30
C PHE A 32 -5.26 -11.71 -7.64
N PRO A 33 -5.63 -12.78 -8.36
CA PRO A 33 -4.87 -13.20 -9.55
C PRO A 33 -4.75 -12.16 -10.66
N SER A 34 -5.65 -11.17 -10.69
CA SER A 34 -5.60 -10.14 -11.72
C SER A 34 -4.87 -8.88 -11.27
N VAL A 35 -4.25 -8.90 -10.08
CA VAL A 35 -3.61 -7.71 -9.55
C VAL A 35 -2.37 -7.35 -10.37
N VAL A 36 -2.17 -6.05 -10.57
CA VAL A 36 -0.95 -5.51 -11.18
C VAL A 36 -0.17 -4.82 -10.06
N ILE A 37 1.05 -5.29 -9.83
CA ILE A 37 1.86 -4.80 -8.70
C ILE A 37 3.07 -4.07 -9.24
N TRP A 38 3.35 -2.89 -8.68
CA TRP A 38 4.58 -2.16 -8.92
C TRP A 38 5.32 -2.03 -7.59
N GLU A 39 6.61 -2.37 -7.58
CA GLU A 39 7.41 -2.38 -6.36
C GLU A 39 8.39 -1.22 -6.38
N ALA A 40 8.45 -0.49 -5.28
CA ALA A 40 9.39 0.60 -5.08
C ALA A 40 10.21 0.33 -3.85
N GLY A 41 11.51 0.54 -3.95
CA GLY A 41 12.42 0.35 -2.82
C GLY A 41 12.58 1.58 -1.96
N ASP A 42 12.10 2.74 -2.42
CA ASP A 42 12.20 3.97 -1.63
C ASP A 42 11.09 4.93 -2.01
N GLY A 43 10.97 6.02 -1.24
CA GLY A 43 9.91 6.99 -1.42
C GLY A 43 10.05 7.82 -2.69
N GLY A 44 11.28 8.07 -3.13
CA GLY A 44 11.50 8.81 -4.37
C GLY A 44 10.96 8.07 -5.57
N GLU A 45 11.25 6.77 -5.66
CA GLU A 45 10.68 5.93 -6.70
C GLU A 45 9.16 5.96 -6.67
N ALA A 46 8.58 5.88 -5.47
CA ALA A 46 7.13 5.87 -5.34
C ALA A 46 6.53 7.16 -5.85
N LEU A 47 7.09 8.31 -5.44
CA LEU A 47 6.58 9.61 -5.87
C LEU A 47 6.70 9.79 -7.38
N ASP A 48 7.78 9.30 -7.96
CA ASP A 48 7.99 9.41 -9.41
C ASP A 48 6.99 8.58 -10.19
N LYS A 49 6.54 7.46 -9.63
CA LYS A 49 5.70 6.50 -10.35
C LYS A 49 4.22 6.62 -10.07
N VAL A 50 3.85 7.29 -8.97
CA VAL A 50 2.46 7.25 -8.55
C VAL A 50 1.50 7.77 -9.62
N ALA A 51 1.88 8.85 -10.30
CA ALA A 51 1.00 9.43 -11.30
C ALA A 51 0.85 8.54 -12.52
N SER A 52 1.96 7.97 -13.02
CA SER A 52 1.93 7.17 -14.25
C SER A 52 1.37 5.77 -14.02
N PHE A 53 1.65 5.18 -12.86
CA PHE A 53 1.13 3.86 -12.53
C PHE A 53 -0.33 3.91 -12.11
N SER A 54 -0.74 5.00 -11.45
CA SER A 54 -2.11 5.21 -10.96
C SER A 54 -2.62 4.05 -10.09
N PRO A 55 -1.94 3.76 -8.98
CA PRO A 55 -2.40 2.67 -8.12
C PRO A 55 -3.71 3.05 -7.40
N GLN A 56 -4.54 2.06 -7.11
CA GLN A 56 -5.67 2.27 -6.23
C GLN A 56 -5.25 2.15 -4.76
N ILE A 57 -4.26 1.33 -4.49
CA ILE A 57 -3.80 1.05 -3.12
C ILE A 57 -2.29 1.12 -3.08
N ILE A 58 -1.76 1.73 -2.03
CA ILE A 58 -0.32 1.75 -1.78
C ILE A 58 -0.06 1.18 -0.38
N PHE A 59 0.84 0.19 -0.30
CA PHE A 59 1.39 -0.25 0.98
C PHE A 59 2.68 0.51 1.20
N MET A 60 2.76 1.27 2.30
CA MET A 60 3.87 2.18 2.54
C MET A 60 4.55 1.89 3.87
N ASP A 61 5.83 1.50 3.81
CA ASP A 61 6.63 1.32 5.01
C ASP A 61 6.96 2.69 5.61
N ILE A 62 7.00 2.78 6.93
CA ILE A 62 7.36 4.02 7.61
C ILE A 62 8.85 4.30 7.50
N LYS A 63 9.68 3.28 7.72
CA LYS A 63 11.14 3.44 7.75
C LYS A 63 11.74 3.13 6.39
N LEU A 64 11.89 4.15 5.56
CA LEU A 64 12.53 4.02 4.26
C LEU A 64 13.91 4.68 4.32
N PRO A 65 14.85 4.26 3.45
CA PRO A 65 16.18 4.86 3.47
C PRO A 65 16.12 6.38 3.28
N GLY A 66 16.59 7.10 4.31
CA GLY A 66 16.65 8.55 4.27
C GLY A 66 15.30 9.27 4.22
N GLN A 67 14.19 8.54 4.41
CA GLN A 67 12.87 9.14 4.29
C GLN A 67 11.90 8.52 5.27
N ASN A 68 10.87 9.29 5.61
CA ASN A 68 9.79 8.84 6.48
C ASN A 68 8.57 8.54 5.60
N GLY A 69 8.13 7.27 5.61
CA GLY A 69 7.01 6.85 4.78
C GLY A 69 5.71 7.54 5.11
N LEU A 70 5.52 7.98 6.36
CA LEU A 70 4.33 8.74 6.72
C LEU A 70 4.30 10.09 6.00
N GLU A 71 5.45 10.72 5.86
CA GLU A 71 5.53 11.99 5.13
C GLU A 71 5.27 11.78 3.64
N ILE A 72 5.82 10.70 3.07
CA ILE A 72 5.56 10.35 1.68
C ILE A 72 4.06 10.08 1.47
N ALA A 73 3.46 9.33 2.39
CA ALA A 73 2.02 9.04 2.32
C ALA A 73 1.20 10.33 2.37
N ARG A 74 1.59 11.27 3.23
CA ARG A 74 0.89 12.54 3.33
C ARG A 74 0.93 13.28 2.00
N ARG A 75 2.10 13.35 1.38
CA ARG A 75 2.26 14.03 0.09
C ARG A 75 1.42 13.35 -0.99
N ILE A 76 1.40 12.04 -1.00
CA ILE A 76 0.60 11.29 -1.97
C ILE A 76 -0.89 11.59 -1.77
N LYS A 77 -1.36 11.59 -0.52
CA LYS A 77 -2.77 11.84 -0.24
C LYS A 77 -3.19 13.26 -0.60
N VAL A 78 -2.28 14.22 -0.48
CA VAL A 78 -2.58 15.60 -0.88
C VAL A 78 -2.75 15.70 -2.39
N LEU A 79 -1.86 15.05 -3.14
CA LEU A 79 -1.88 15.12 -4.61
C LEU A 79 -2.89 14.17 -5.23
N HIS A 80 -3.15 13.04 -4.59
CA HIS A 80 -4.00 11.96 -5.12
C HIS A 80 -4.91 11.45 -3.99
N PRO A 81 -5.93 12.24 -3.59
CA PRO A 81 -6.75 11.86 -2.43
C PRO A 81 -7.54 10.57 -2.60
N ASP A 82 -7.71 10.10 -3.83
CA ASP A 82 -8.47 8.88 -4.08
C ASP A 82 -7.64 7.60 -3.88
N ILE A 83 -6.32 7.73 -3.75
CA ILE A 83 -5.47 6.58 -3.50
C ILE A 83 -5.57 6.20 -2.03
N ASP A 84 -5.82 4.94 -1.75
CA ASP A 84 -5.88 4.44 -0.38
C ASP A 84 -4.51 3.94 0.04
N VAL A 85 -4.06 4.35 1.23
CA VAL A 85 -2.74 4.00 1.73
C VAL A 85 -2.88 3.10 2.95
N ILE A 86 -2.12 2.00 2.95
CA ILE A 86 -2.01 1.11 4.10
C ILE A 86 -0.58 1.22 4.60
N ILE A 87 -0.42 1.60 5.86
CA ILE A 87 0.90 1.79 6.46
C ILE A 87 1.43 0.45 6.97
N LEU A 88 2.70 0.19 6.68
CA LEU A 88 3.41 -0.99 7.17
C LEU A 88 4.49 -0.55 8.15
N THR A 89 4.70 -1.29 9.23
CA THR A 89 5.78 -0.98 10.15
C THR A 89 6.24 -2.20 10.92
N SER A 90 7.54 -2.24 11.21
CA SER A 90 8.11 -3.21 12.16
C SER A 90 7.90 -2.74 13.59
N TYR A 91 7.45 -1.50 13.79
CA TYR A 91 7.33 -0.88 15.12
C TYR A 91 5.89 -0.47 15.34
N ASP A 92 5.16 -1.27 16.11
CA ASP A 92 3.74 -1.01 16.37
C ASP A 92 3.59 -0.16 17.62
N PHE A 93 3.96 1.12 17.49
CA PHE A 93 3.83 2.09 18.57
C PHE A 93 2.55 2.91 18.38
N PRO A 94 1.88 3.28 19.47
CA PRO A 94 0.66 4.11 19.36
C PRO A 94 0.88 5.39 18.59
N GLU A 95 2.08 5.99 18.71
CA GLU A 95 2.41 7.23 17.98
C GLU A 95 2.35 7.03 16.47
N TYR A 96 2.79 5.86 16.00
CA TYR A 96 2.77 5.57 14.58
C TYR A 96 1.36 5.34 14.08
N ARG A 97 0.52 4.67 14.89
CA ARG A 97 -0.87 4.48 14.53
C ARG A 97 -1.62 5.79 14.46
N GLU A 98 -1.33 6.67 15.41
CA GLU A 98 -1.95 8.00 15.43
C GLU A 98 -1.49 8.82 14.22
N ALA A 99 -0.21 8.79 13.90
CA ALA A 99 0.33 9.50 12.74
C ALA A 99 -0.25 8.96 11.43
N ALA A 100 -0.42 7.64 11.33
CA ALA A 100 -1.02 7.03 10.15
C ALA A 100 -2.46 7.53 9.97
N ARG A 101 -3.22 7.58 11.05
CA ARG A 101 -4.59 8.09 11.01
C ARG A 101 -4.59 9.55 10.58
N ALA A 102 -3.66 10.34 11.10
CA ALA A 102 -3.58 11.77 10.80
C ALA A 102 -3.30 12.05 9.33
N VAL A 103 -2.55 11.20 8.64
CA VAL A 103 -2.29 11.39 7.22
C VAL A 103 -3.39 10.80 6.34
N GLY A 104 -4.41 10.21 6.94
CA GLY A 104 -5.53 9.67 6.19
C GLY A 104 -5.35 8.25 5.69
N ALA A 105 -4.47 7.49 6.33
CA ALA A 105 -4.26 6.09 5.93
C ALA A 105 -5.53 5.27 6.21
N TYR A 106 -5.82 4.35 5.31
CA TYR A 106 -6.97 3.46 5.47
C TYR A 106 -6.69 2.37 6.51
N GLY A 107 -5.45 1.90 6.56
CA GLY A 107 -5.11 0.81 7.46
C GLY A 107 -3.68 0.88 7.92
N PHE A 108 -3.37 0.03 8.90
CA PHE A 108 -2.06 -0.03 9.53
C PHE A 108 -1.78 -1.50 9.81
N LEU A 109 -0.62 -1.99 9.34
CA LEU A 109 -0.22 -3.38 9.53
C LEU A 109 1.13 -3.47 10.21
N SER A 110 1.22 -4.35 11.20
CA SER A 110 2.49 -4.69 11.83
C SER A 110 3.15 -5.79 10.99
N LYS A 111 4.35 -5.53 10.47
CA LYS A 111 5.01 -6.45 9.55
C LYS A 111 5.27 -7.83 10.19
N GLY A 112 5.54 -7.87 11.49
CA GLY A 112 5.82 -9.12 12.16
C GLY A 112 4.60 -9.91 12.57
N LEU A 113 3.42 -9.31 12.53
CA LEU A 113 2.20 -9.92 13.07
C LEU A 113 1.09 -10.09 12.03
N CYS A 114 1.16 -9.41 10.88
CA CYS A 114 0.07 -9.48 9.93
C CYS A 114 0.05 -10.83 9.22
N THR A 115 -1.17 -11.30 8.94
CA THR A 115 -1.38 -12.57 8.26
C THR A 115 -1.84 -12.33 6.83
N ALA A 116 -1.76 -13.36 6.00
CA ALA A 116 -2.26 -13.28 4.63
C ALA A 116 -3.76 -12.96 4.61
N ASP A 117 -4.51 -13.52 5.55
CA ASP A 117 -5.95 -13.25 5.63
C ASP A 117 -6.22 -11.78 5.99
N GLU A 118 -5.42 -11.23 6.89
CA GLU A 118 -5.59 -9.82 7.28
C GLU A 118 -5.30 -8.90 6.09
N ILE A 119 -4.24 -9.21 5.34
CA ILE A 119 -3.90 -8.44 4.13
C ILE A 119 -5.04 -8.55 3.12
N GLN A 120 -5.54 -9.77 2.89
CA GLN A 120 -6.62 -9.98 1.95
C GLN A 120 -7.88 -9.19 2.35
N ASN A 121 -8.23 -9.23 3.64
CA ASN A 121 -9.42 -8.55 4.11
C ASN A 121 -9.34 -7.04 3.92
N LEU A 122 -8.17 -6.45 4.16
CA LEU A 122 -7.99 -5.02 3.94
C LEU A 122 -8.17 -4.66 2.47
N VAL A 123 -7.53 -5.43 1.59
CA VAL A 123 -7.61 -5.15 0.15
C VAL A 123 -9.02 -5.37 -0.36
N GLU A 124 -9.68 -6.43 0.09
CA GLU A 124 -11.05 -6.70 -0.34
C GLU A 124 -12.00 -5.56 0.05
N GLY A 125 -11.82 -5.04 1.26
CA GLY A 125 -12.65 -3.92 1.70
C GLY A 125 -12.49 -2.71 0.81
N LEU A 126 -11.26 -2.41 0.42
CA LEU A 126 -10.99 -1.28 -0.46
C LEU A 126 -11.44 -1.54 -1.89
N TRP A 127 -11.21 -2.75 -2.39
CA TRP A 127 -11.58 -3.12 -3.75
C TRP A 127 -13.09 -3.07 -3.93
N THR A 128 -13.83 -3.59 -2.96
CA THR A 128 -15.29 -3.57 -3.00
C THR A 128 -15.81 -2.13 -2.96
N LYS A 129 -15.19 -1.29 -2.13
CA LYS A 129 -15.56 0.12 -2.03
C LYS A 129 -15.37 0.84 -3.37
N GLN A 130 -14.26 0.57 -4.04
CA GLN A 130 -13.97 1.22 -5.32
C GLN A 130 -14.84 0.68 -6.45
N ALA A 131 -15.20 -0.59 -6.38
CA ALA A 131 -16.02 -1.22 -7.42
C ALA A 131 -17.47 -0.76 -7.36
N SER A 132 -17.91 -0.28 -6.21
CA SER A 132 -19.29 0.18 -6.08
C SER A 132 -19.36 1.68 -6.33
#